data_1d6ed6aab36d16a4ca5fbf85bf656190
#
_entry.id   1d6ed6aab36d16a4ca5fbf85bf656190
#
_cell.length_a   1.000
_cell.length_b   1.000
_cell.length_c   1.000
_cell.angle_alpha   90.00
_cell.angle_beta   90.00
_cell.angle_gamma   90.00
#
_symmetry.space_group_name_H-M   'P 1'
#
loop_
_entity.id
_entity.type
_entity.pdbx_description
1 polymer ?
#
loop_
_entity_poly.entity_id
_entity_poly.type
_entity_poly.pdbx_seq_one_letter_code
_entity_poly.pdbx_strand_id
1 'polypeptide(L)'
;ESDNIELIWKSYQLSPNMKTNPDKNINQYLAEHKGISLERAKEMNDHVTNLAKQVGLVYNFDTAIVANSFNAHRFSHFAKHYGKQNEAEEKLFAAYFTEGKNTDDIQTLLEIGEEIGLDTSVLKAVLESNKYADDVKADIYEAHQIGVRGVPFFVFDRKYAVSGAQDNSVFQQTLEQSFAEWKKENVGVAHPDKK
;
A
#
# COMPACT_ATOMS: atom_id res chain seq x y z
N GLU A 1 12.44 11.28 -18.31
CA GLU A 1 11.32 11.81 -17.50
C GLU A 1 11.12 11.02 -16.19
N SER A 2 11.40 9.71 -16.17
CA SER A 2 11.34 8.87 -14.95
C SER A 2 12.20 9.37 -13.79
N ASP A 3 13.34 9.99 -14.08
CA ASP A 3 14.30 10.48 -13.07
C ASP A 3 13.79 11.68 -12.25
N ASN A 4 12.61 12.21 -12.59
CA ASN A 4 11.96 13.32 -11.90
C ASN A 4 10.70 12.88 -11.15
N ILE A 5 10.47 11.57 -11.00
CA ILE A 5 9.30 11.02 -10.31
C ILE A 5 9.77 10.22 -9.11
N GLU A 6 9.27 10.56 -7.95
CA GLU A 6 9.44 9.81 -6.71
C GLU A 6 8.08 9.22 -6.31
N LEU A 7 8.02 7.90 -6.11
CA LEU A 7 6.86 7.21 -5.57
C LEU A 7 7.00 7.10 -4.05
N ILE A 8 6.03 7.65 -3.33
CA ILE A 8 5.97 7.61 -1.87
C ILE A 8 4.70 6.87 -1.45
N TRP A 9 4.86 5.74 -0.79
CA TRP A 9 3.74 5.01 -0.21
C TRP A 9 3.30 5.65 1.10
N LYS A 10 1.97 5.67 1.30
CA LYS A 10 1.31 6.21 2.48
C LYS A 10 0.39 5.17 3.11
N SER A 11 0.34 5.17 4.43
CA SER A 11 -0.50 4.25 5.18
C SER A 11 -1.97 4.64 5.13
N TYR A 12 -2.85 3.65 4.89
CA TYR A 12 -4.29 3.80 5.04
C TYR A 12 -4.92 2.48 5.48
N GLN A 13 -5.79 2.50 6.48
CA GLN A 13 -6.50 1.31 6.96
C GLN A 13 -7.99 1.38 6.61
N LEU A 14 -8.47 0.46 5.76
CA LEU A 14 -9.90 0.33 5.45
C LEU A 14 -10.72 -0.12 6.66
N SER A 15 -10.14 -0.92 7.54
CA SER A 15 -10.79 -1.47 8.73
C SER A 15 -9.83 -1.44 9.93
N PRO A 16 -9.59 -0.25 10.54
CA PRO A 16 -8.59 -0.10 11.61
C PRO A 16 -8.90 -0.94 12.87
N ASN A 17 -10.18 -1.22 13.12
CA ASN A 17 -10.63 -2.02 14.26
C ASN A 17 -10.72 -3.54 13.97
N MET A 18 -10.35 -3.96 12.75
CA MET A 18 -10.34 -5.37 12.39
C MET A 18 -9.33 -6.13 13.27
N LYS A 19 -9.76 -7.28 13.80
CA LYS A 19 -8.88 -8.21 14.49
C LYS A 19 -8.40 -9.26 13.49
N THR A 20 -7.11 -9.52 13.51
CA THR A 20 -6.52 -10.63 12.75
C THR A 20 -7.15 -11.94 13.15
N ASN A 21 -7.56 -12.72 12.16
CA ASN A 21 -8.14 -14.05 12.35
C ASN A 21 -7.63 -14.99 11.24
N PRO A 22 -6.53 -15.74 11.50
CA PRO A 22 -5.95 -16.65 10.52
C PRO A 22 -6.88 -17.81 10.11
N ASP A 23 -7.84 -18.16 10.96
CA ASP A 23 -8.80 -19.26 10.69
C ASP A 23 -9.97 -18.82 9.82
N LYS A 24 -10.08 -17.53 9.51
CA LYS A 24 -11.19 -16.98 8.74
C LYS A 24 -10.74 -16.68 7.30
N ASN A 25 -11.45 -17.28 6.35
CA ASN A 25 -11.25 -16.98 4.94
C ASN A 25 -11.73 -15.56 4.60
N ILE A 26 -11.02 -14.85 3.73
CA ILE A 26 -11.36 -13.48 3.34
C ILE A 26 -12.74 -13.37 2.67
N ASN A 27 -13.19 -14.40 1.93
CA ASN A 27 -14.52 -14.43 1.33
C ASN A 27 -15.63 -14.45 2.41
N GLN A 28 -15.42 -15.23 3.48
CA GLN A 28 -16.34 -15.26 4.62
C GLN A 28 -16.37 -13.90 5.35
N TYR A 29 -15.19 -13.32 5.60
CA TYR A 29 -15.09 -11.99 6.20
C TYR A 29 -15.83 -10.94 5.36
N LEU A 30 -15.62 -10.92 4.04
CA LEU A 30 -16.25 -10.00 3.13
C LEU A 30 -17.77 -10.16 3.11
N ALA A 31 -18.26 -11.41 3.09
CA ALA A 31 -19.68 -11.72 3.12
C ALA A 31 -20.36 -11.16 4.39
N GLU A 32 -19.77 -11.43 5.55
CA GLU A 32 -20.29 -10.94 6.84
C GLU A 32 -20.22 -9.41 6.94
N HIS A 33 -19.10 -8.82 6.56
CA HIS A 33 -18.88 -7.37 6.68
C HIS A 33 -19.81 -6.56 5.77
N LYS A 34 -20.12 -7.08 4.58
CA LYS A 34 -21.02 -6.44 3.61
C LYS A 34 -22.47 -6.89 3.72
N GLY A 35 -22.79 -7.91 4.53
CA GLY A 35 -24.13 -8.48 4.62
C GLY A 35 -24.60 -9.13 3.32
N ILE A 36 -23.70 -9.80 2.60
CA ILE A 36 -23.97 -10.49 1.32
C ILE A 36 -23.76 -12.00 1.47
N SER A 37 -24.19 -12.79 0.48
CA SER A 37 -23.93 -14.24 0.50
C SER A 37 -22.43 -14.54 0.25
N LEU A 38 -21.98 -15.72 0.69
CA LEU A 38 -20.62 -16.18 0.45
C LEU A 38 -20.32 -16.32 -1.04
N GLU A 39 -21.29 -16.80 -1.82
CA GLU A 39 -21.18 -16.90 -3.28
C GLU A 39 -20.93 -15.53 -3.91
N ARG A 40 -21.68 -14.53 -3.45
CA ARG A 40 -21.52 -13.16 -3.96
C ARG A 40 -20.18 -12.55 -3.59
N ALA A 41 -19.68 -12.79 -2.38
CA ALA A 41 -18.35 -12.37 -1.96
C ALA A 41 -17.27 -13.02 -2.81
N LYS A 42 -17.41 -14.33 -3.09
CA LYS A 42 -16.48 -15.06 -3.96
C LYS A 42 -16.51 -14.54 -5.41
N GLU A 43 -17.68 -14.33 -6.00
CA GLU A 43 -17.81 -13.73 -7.34
C GLU A 43 -17.08 -12.37 -7.44
N MET A 44 -17.18 -11.54 -6.40
CA MET A 44 -16.48 -10.25 -6.36
C MET A 44 -14.95 -10.43 -6.36
N ASN A 45 -14.44 -11.35 -5.57
CA ASN A 45 -13.00 -11.65 -5.52
C ASN A 45 -12.51 -12.34 -6.80
N ASP A 46 -13.31 -13.23 -7.39
CA ASP A 46 -13.01 -13.86 -8.70
C ASP A 46 -12.94 -12.80 -9.81
N HIS A 47 -13.81 -11.81 -9.79
CA HIS A 47 -13.76 -10.69 -10.72
C HIS A 47 -12.43 -9.93 -10.61
N VAL A 48 -12.02 -9.56 -9.38
CA VAL A 48 -10.74 -8.88 -9.13
C VAL A 48 -9.55 -9.76 -9.53
N THR A 49 -9.60 -11.06 -9.26
CA THR A 49 -8.58 -12.03 -9.69
C THR A 49 -8.45 -12.06 -11.21
N ASN A 50 -9.56 -12.01 -11.94
CA ASN A 50 -9.54 -12.00 -13.41
C ASN A 50 -8.97 -10.68 -13.97
N LEU A 51 -9.24 -9.53 -13.33
CA LEU A 51 -8.60 -8.27 -13.69
C LEU A 51 -7.09 -8.30 -13.44
N ALA A 52 -6.66 -8.83 -12.30
CA ALA A 52 -5.24 -8.99 -11.96
C ALA A 52 -4.48 -9.82 -13.01
N LYS A 53 -5.08 -10.93 -13.48
CA LYS A 53 -4.49 -11.79 -14.53
C LYS A 53 -4.24 -11.05 -15.84
N GLN A 54 -5.07 -10.06 -16.19
CA GLN A 54 -4.92 -9.29 -17.44
C GLN A 54 -3.66 -8.42 -17.44
N VAL A 55 -3.14 -8.10 -16.24
CA VAL A 55 -1.91 -7.32 -16.04
C VAL A 55 -0.75 -8.18 -15.49
N GLY A 56 -0.87 -9.50 -15.55
CA GLY A 56 0.19 -10.45 -15.17
C GLY A 56 0.31 -10.72 -13.68
N LEU A 57 -0.66 -10.29 -12.85
CA LEU A 57 -0.67 -10.55 -11.41
C LEU A 57 -1.44 -11.84 -11.08
N VAL A 58 -0.97 -12.55 -10.05
CA VAL A 58 -1.59 -13.79 -9.56
C VAL A 58 -2.20 -13.52 -8.18
N TYR A 59 -3.54 -13.50 -8.10
CA TYR A 59 -4.26 -13.37 -6.83
C TYR A 59 -4.89 -14.70 -6.42
N ASN A 60 -4.79 -15.01 -5.13
CA ASN A 60 -5.29 -16.23 -4.52
C ASN A 60 -6.10 -15.90 -3.26
N PHE A 61 -7.30 -15.38 -3.43
CA PHE A 61 -8.17 -15.01 -2.31
C PHE A 61 -8.67 -16.22 -1.49
N ASP A 62 -8.58 -17.43 -2.02
CA ASP A 62 -8.97 -18.62 -1.26
C ASP A 62 -8.01 -18.91 -0.08
N THR A 63 -6.75 -18.44 -0.18
CA THR A 63 -5.75 -18.57 0.89
C THR A 63 -5.51 -17.28 1.66
N ALA A 64 -6.04 -16.14 1.21
CA ALA A 64 -5.82 -14.85 1.83
C ALA A 64 -6.37 -14.80 3.26
N ILE A 65 -5.53 -14.32 4.18
CA ILE A 65 -5.81 -14.27 5.62
C ILE A 65 -6.41 -12.93 6.00
N VAL A 66 -7.41 -12.95 6.88
CA VAL A 66 -7.95 -11.74 7.52
C VAL A 66 -6.91 -11.21 8.50
N ALA A 67 -6.15 -10.21 8.10
CA ALA A 67 -5.07 -9.62 8.87
C ALA A 67 -5.24 -8.12 9.06
N ASN A 68 -4.97 -7.61 10.28
CA ASN A 68 -4.90 -6.17 10.51
C ASN A 68 -3.62 -5.62 9.85
N SER A 69 -3.75 -4.58 9.06
CA SER A 69 -2.62 -4.04 8.29
C SER A 69 -1.70 -3.10 9.07
N PHE A 70 -1.96 -2.86 10.36
CA PHE A 70 -1.20 -1.85 11.13
C PHE A 70 0.29 -2.18 11.24
N ASN A 71 0.64 -3.43 11.54
CA ASN A 71 2.04 -3.86 11.61
C ASN A 71 2.73 -3.86 10.25
N ALA A 72 2.02 -4.23 9.18
CA ALA A 72 2.53 -4.11 7.80
C ALA A 72 2.84 -2.65 7.44
N HIS A 73 1.99 -1.68 7.82
CA HIS A 73 2.27 -0.26 7.61
C HIS A 73 3.48 0.22 8.43
N ARG A 74 3.64 -0.22 9.68
CA ARG A 74 4.84 0.08 10.49
C ARG A 74 6.11 -0.48 9.88
N PHE A 75 6.04 -1.68 9.34
CA PHE A 75 7.13 -2.30 8.58
C PHE A 75 7.47 -1.48 7.31
N SER A 76 6.47 -1.02 6.56
CA SER A 76 6.67 -0.15 5.40
C SER A 76 7.41 1.15 5.76
N HIS A 77 7.03 1.80 6.86
CA HIS A 77 7.76 2.98 7.36
C HIS A 77 9.19 2.66 7.80
N PHE A 78 9.43 1.50 8.40
CA PHE A 78 10.78 1.04 8.70
C PHE A 78 11.60 0.85 7.42
N ALA A 79 11.05 0.16 6.43
CA ALA A 79 11.71 -0.05 5.13
C ALA A 79 12.00 1.28 4.42
N LYS A 80 11.10 2.25 4.50
CA LYS A 80 11.28 3.61 3.98
C LYS A 80 12.54 4.28 4.54
N HIS A 81 12.80 4.12 5.84
CA HIS A 81 13.98 4.69 6.48
C HIS A 81 15.30 4.18 5.86
N TYR A 82 15.26 2.98 5.28
CA TYR A 82 16.41 2.36 4.59
C TYR A 82 16.34 2.46 3.06
N GLY A 83 15.42 3.26 2.51
CA GLY A 83 15.22 3.38 1.05
C GLY A 83 14.67 2.11 0.39
N LYS A 84 13.98 1.24 1.15
CA LYS A 84 13.47 -0.06 0.74
C LYS A 84 11.94 -0.16 0.73
N GLN A 85 11.26 1.00 0.71
CA GLN A 85 9.81 1.00 0.84
C GLN A 85 9.13 0.31 -0.35
N ASN A 86 9.56 0.55 -1.58
CA ASN A 86 8.96 -0.07 -2.76
C ASN A 86 9.09 -1.59 -2.73
N GLU A 87 10.28 -2.10 -2.40
CA GLU A 87 10.51 -3.54 -2.27
C GLU A 87 9.64 -4.15 -1.15
N ALA A 88 9.47 -3.43 -0.04
CA ALA A 88 8.62 -3.88 1.07
C ALA A 88 7.14 -3.96 0.66
N GLU A 89 6.61 -2.95 -0.03
CA GLU A 89 5.21 -2.93 -0.50
C GLU A 89 4.95 -4.06 -1.51
N GLU A 90 5.84 -4.27 -2.48
CA GLU A 90 5.73 -5.38 -3.45
C GLU A 90 5.70 -6.75 -2.74
N LYS A 91 6.56 -6.94 -1.73
CA LYS A 91 6.58 -8.18 -0.96
C LYS A 91 5.34 -8.34 -0.07
N LEU A 92 4.84 -7.28 0.54
CA LEU A 92 3.59 -7.29 1.30
C LEU A 92 2.39 -7.64 0.42
N PHE A 93 2.31 -7.08 -0.80
CA PHE A 93 1.26 -7.44 -1.76
C PHE A 93 1.36 -8.90 -2.19
N ALA A 94 2.56 -9.40 -2.50
CA ALA A 94 2.77 -10.81 -2.84
C ALA A 94 2.37 -11.72 -1.68
N ALA A 95 2.82 -11.41 -0.45
CA ALA A 95 2.51 -12.16 0.75
C ALA A 95 0.99 -12.27 1.00
N TYR A 96 0.26 -11.16 0.84
CA TYR A 96 -1.19 -11.13 1.07
C TYR A 96 -1.98 -11.74 -0.09
N PHE A 97 -1.77 -11.23 -1.32
CA PHE A 97 -2.63 -11.58 -2.46
C PHE A 97 -2.28 -12.90 -3.13
N THR A 98 -1.02 -13.32 -3.07
CA THR A 98 -0.54 -14.50 -3.80
C THR A 98 -0.22 -15.67 -2.88
N GLU A 99 0.47 -15.41 -1.76
CA GLU A 99 1.05 -16.44 -0.91
C GLU A 99 0.16 -16.82 0.28
N GLY A 100 -0.87 -16.01 0.59
CA GLY A 100 -1.77 -16.26 1.72
C GLY A 100 -1.07 -16.17 3.08
N LYS A 101 -0.05 -15.31 3.20
CA LYS A 101 0.67 -15.08 4.46
C LYS A 101 -0.07 -14.06 5.34
N ASN A 102 0.12 -14.21 6.66
CA ASN A 102 -0.43 -13.28 7.64
C ASN A 102 0.48 -12.04 7.75
N THR A 103 0.10 -10.94 7.11
CA THR A 103 0.85 -9.67 7.13
C THR A 103 0.78 -8.90 8.45
N ASP A 104 0.05 -9.38 9.46
CA ASP A 104 0.08 -8.86 10.83
C ASP A 104 1.08 -9.62 11.72
N ASP A 105 1.50 -10.81 11.29
CA ASP A 105 2.42 -11.66 12.04
C ASP A 105 3.86 -11.14 11.94
N ILE A 106 4.49 -10.96 13.12
CA ILE A 106 5.86 -10.43 13.22
C ILE A 106 6.85 -11.34 12.47
N GLN A 107 6.70 -12.65 12.56
CA GLN A 107 7.63 -13.59 11.91
C GLN A 107 7.55 -13.46 10.38
N THR A 108 6.34 -13.34 9.82
CA THR A 108 6.13 -13.08 8.39
C THR A 108 6.80 -11.77 7.95
N LEU A 109 6.66 -10.69 8.75
CA LEU A 109 7.29 -9.41 8.43
C LEU A 109 8.83 -9.46 8.54
N LEU A 110 9.38 -10.26 9.45
CA LEU A 110 10.83 -10.50 9.56
C LEU A 110 11.37 -11.24 8.34
N GLU A 111 10.68 -12.26 7.86
CA GLU A 111 11.04 -13.00 6.65
C GLU A 111 11.06 -12.09 5.43
N ILE A 112 10.02 -11.26 5.26
CA ILE A 112 9.97 -10.26 4.19
C ILE A 112 11.13 -9.25 4.33
N GLY A 113 11.42 -8.80 5.56
CA GLY A 113 12.53 -7.89 5.84
C GLY A 113 13.88 -8.48 5.45
N GLU A 114 14.12 -9.75 5.76
CA GLU A 114 15.34 -10.48 5.38
C GLU A 114 15.48 -10.57 3.85
N GLU A 115 14.39 -10.93 3.14
CA GLU A 115 14.38 -11.06 1.68
C GLU A 115 14.76 -9.74 0.97
N ILE A 116 14.44 -8.59 1.55
CA ILE A 116 14.79 -7.27 0.98
C ILE A 116 16.07 -6.67 1.58
N GLY A 117 16.79 -7.44 2.42
CA GLY A 117 18.10 -7.08 2.97
C GLY A 117 18.05 -6.10 4.14
N LEU A 118 16.97 -6.11 4.93
CA LEU A 118 16.88 -5.33 6.17
C LEU A 118 17.45 -6.12 7.36
N ASP A 119 17.97 -5.41 8.36
CA ASP A 119 18.40 -6.02 9.63
C ASP A 119 17.16 -6.51 10.43
N THR A 120 16.98 -7.82 10.48
CA THR A 120 15.85 -8.46 11.15
C THR A 120 15.86 -8.29 12.65
N SER A 121 17.04 -8.11 13.29
CA SER A 121 17.12 -7.87 14.72
C SER A 121 16.61 -6.48 15.10
N VAL A 122 16.95 -5.48 14.30
CA VAL A 122 16.43 -4.11 14.44
C VAL A 122 14.94 -4.05 14.08
N LEU A 123 14.53 -4.71 13.02
CA LEU A 123 13.13 -4.79 12.62
C LEU A 123 12.27 -5.44 13.71
N LYS A 124 12.73 -6.53 14.31
CA LYS A 124 12.04 -7.20 15.41
C LYS A 124 11.83 -6.24 16.60
N ALA A 125 12.86 -5.55 17.03
CA ALA A 125 12.76 -4.57 18.11
C ALA A 125 11.78 -3.43 17.78
N VAL A 126 11.72 -3.01 16.52
CA VAL A 126 10.74 -2.03 16.03
C VAL A 126 9.32 -2.56 16.13
N LEU A 127 9.06 -3.77 15.65
CA LEU A 127 7.72 -4.37 15.62
C LEU A 127 7.22 -4.73 17.03
N GLU A 128 8.11 -5.11 17.96
CA GLU A 128 7.80 -5.36 19.37
C GLU A 128 7.60 -4.07 20.19
N SER A 129 7.93 -2.89 19.63
CA SER A 129 7.71 -1.58 20.24
C SER A 129 6.52 -0.85 19.59
N ASN A 130 6.34 0.43 19.92
CA ASN A 130 5.39 1.33 19.24
C ASN A 130 6.04 2.21 18.16
N LYS A 131 7.28 1.92 17.76
CA LYS A 131 7.98 2.73 16.76
C LYS A 131 7.21 2.72 15.42
N TYR A 132 7.17 3.85 14.75
CA TYR A 132 6.37 4.14 13.54
C TYR A 132 4.84 4.09 13.71
N ALA A 133 4.31 3.87 14.90
CA ALA A 133 2.86 3.90 15.12
C ALA A 133 2.27 5.30 14.85
N ASP A 134 2.98 6.35 15.24
CA ASP A 134 2.52 7.72 15.03
C ASP A 134 2.70 8.18 13.57
N ASP A 135 3.71 7.66 12.85
CA ASP A 135 3.86 7.87 11.41
C ASP A 135 2.67 7.30 10.63
N VAL A 136 2.26 6.06 10.94
CA VAL A 136 1.06 5.42 10.36
C VAL A 136 -0.19 6.26 10.63
N LYS A 137 -0.38 6.70 11.88
CA LYS A 137 -1.54 7.55 12.25
C LYS A 137 -1.51 8.90 11.55
N ALA A 138 -0.32 9.51 11.38
CA ALA A 138 -0.16 10.77 10.67
C ALA A 138 -0.54 10.64 9.19
N ASP A 139 -0.13 9.56 8.52
CA ASP A 139 -0.54 9.27 7.14
C ASP A 139 -2.06 9.11 7.02
N ILE A 140 -2.67 8.32 7.91
CA ILE A 140 -4.13 8.12 7.93
C ILE A 140 -4.85 9.44 8.18
N TYR A 141 -4.36 10.26 9.09
CA TYR A 141 -4.91 11.58 9.37
C TYR A 141 -4.81 12.50 8.13
N GLU A 142 -3.64 12.56 7.48
CA GLU A 142 -3.45 13.33 6.23
C GLU A 142 -4.44 12.86 5.16
N ALA A 143 -4.59 11.55 4.97
CA ALA A 143 -5.54 10.98 4.02
C ALA A 143 -6.98 11.45 4.29
N HIS A 144 -7.42 11.46 5.54
CA HIS A 144 -8.74 11.96 5.91
C HIS A 144 -8.90 13.47 5.64
N GLN A 145 -7.86 14.28 5.89
CA GLN A 145 -7.89 15.72 5.64
C GLN A 145 -8.07 16.06 4.16
N ILE A 146 -7.50 15.26 3.27
CA ILE A 146 -7.65 15.44 1.82
C ILE A 146 -8.85 14.68 1.23
N GLY A 147 -9.69 14.08 2.09
CA GLY A 147 -10.97 13.46 1.69
C GLY A 147 -10.86 12.03 1.14
N VAL A 148 -9.77 11.33 1.40
CA VAL A 148 -9.64 9.89 1.02
C VAL A 148 -10.68 9.08 1.80
N ARG A 149 -11.48 8.29 1.07
CA ARG A 149 -12.52 7.40 1.63
C ARG A 149 -12.30 5.93 1.27
N GLY A 150 -11.22 5.63 0.57
CA GLY A 150 -10.89 4.29 0.11
C GLY A 150 -9.60 4.28 -0.69
N VAL A 151 -9.10 3.10 -0.97
CA VAL A 151 -7.86 2.88 -1.71
C VAL A 151 -8.12 1.95 -2.92
N PRO A 152 -7.30 2.04 -3.97
CA PRO A 152 -6.12 2.90 -4.10
C PRO A 152 -6.50 4.38 -4.31
N PHE A 153 -5.65 5.28 -3.81
CA PHE A 153 -5.80 6.71 -4.00
C PHE A 153 -4.41 7.31 -4.28
N PHE A 154 -4.31 8.11 -5.32
CA PHE A 154 -3.03 8.64 -5.82
C PHE A 154 -3.05 10.17 -5.78
N VAL A 155 -1.97 10.77 -5.33
CA VAL A 155 -1.78 12.23 -5.28
C VAL A 155 -0.52 12.58 -6.06
N PHE A 156 -0.63 13.54 -7.00
CA PHE A 156 0.45 14.00 -7.84
C PHE A 156 0.81 15.43 -7.46
N ASP A 157 2.06 15.64 -7.07
CA ASP A 157 2.62 16.95 -6.66
C ASP A 157 1.73 17.71 -5.65
N ARG A 158 0.99 16.99 -4.78
CA ARG A 158 0.03 17.55 -3.80
C ARG A 158 -1.07 18.44 -4.43
N LYS A 159 -1.27 18.39 -5.74
CA LYS A 159 -2.22 19.24 -6.49
C LYS A 159 -3.32 18.43 -7.17
N TYR A 160 -3.00 17.27 -7.71
CA TYR A 160 -3.94 16.44 -8.46
C TYR A 160 -4.15 15.11 -7.75
N ALA A 161 -5.33 14.51 -7.92
CA ALA A 161 -5.64 13.24 -7.34
C ALA A 161 -6.39 12.33 -8.30
N VAL A 162 -6.10 11.02 -8.24
CA VAL A 162 -6.85 9.96 -8.91
C VAL A 162 -7.35 8.99 -7.85
N SER A 163 -8.68 8.79 -7.80
CA SER A 163 -9.32 7.87 -6.87
C SER A 163 -9.68 6.57 -7.56
N GLY A 164 -9.28 5.44 -6.97
CA GLY A 164 -9.54 4.10 -7.48
C GLY A 164 -8.56 3.65 -8.57
N ALA A 165 -8.68 2.38 -8.96
CA ALA A 165 -7.94 1.78 -10.07
C ALA A 165 -8.61 2.19 -11.38
N GLN A 166 -8.25 3.36 -11.89
CA GLN A 166 -8.73 3.92 -13.15
C GLN A 166 -7.95 3.35 -14.34
N ASP A 167 -8.39 3.67 -15.54
CA ASP A 167 -7.68 3.36 -16.79
C ASP A 167 -6.30 4.05 -16.81
N ASN A 168 -5.30 3.39 -17.43
CA ASN A 168 -3.93 3.90 -17.52
C ASN A 168 -3.86 5.29 -18.14
N SER A 169 -4.75 5.62 -19.08
CA SER A 169 -4.84 6.94 -19.72
C SER A 169 -5.13 8.06 -18.72
N VAL A 170 -5.91 7.80 -17.67
CA VAL A 170 -6.20 8.77 -16.61
C VAL A 170 -4.94 9.10 -15.80
N PHE A 171 -4.17 8.07 -15.45
CA PHE A 171 -2.90 8.25 -14.74
C PHE A 171 -1.88 9.00 -15.60
N GLN A 172 -1.75 8.63 -16.87
CA GLN A 172 -0.83 9.28 -17.80
C GLN A 172 -1.17 10.77 -17.94
N GLN A 173 -2.42 11.12 -18.22
CA GLN A 173 -2.87 12.51 -18.39
C GLN A 173 -2.62 13.33 -17.11
N THR A 174 -2.94 12.75 -15.93
CA THR A 174 -2.75 13.44 -14.66
C THR A 174 -1.28 13.68 -14.38
N LEU A 175 -0.42 12.69 -14.66
CA LEU A 175 1.03 12.80 -14.50
C LEU A 175 1.62 13.85 -15.44
N GLU A 176 1.25 13.83 -16.72
CA GLU A 176 1.71 14.80 -17.72
C GLU A 176 1.31 16.23 -17.34
N GLN A 177 0.08 16.42 -16.87
CA GLN A 177 -0.40 17.72 -16.42
C GLN A 177 0.36 18.21 -15.18
N SER A 178 0.49 17.37 -14.18
CA SER A 178 1.23 17.67 -12.95
C SER A 178 2.68 18.02 -13.24
N PHE A 179 3.34 17.23 -14.10
CA PHE A 179 4.74 17.45 -14.47
C PHE A 179 4.93 18.73 -15.30
N ALA A 180 3.99 19.06 -16.20
CA ALA A 180 4.06 20.31 -16.96
C ALA A 180 3.97 21.55 -16.07
N GLU A 181 3.16 21.51 -15.01
CA GLU A 181 3.07 22.59 -14.04
C GLU A 181 4.31 22.67 -13.15
N TRP A 182 4.77 21.53 -12.64
CA TRP A 182 5.98 21.45 -11.85
C TRP A 182 7.19 22.03 -12.63
N LYS A 183 7.32 21.73 -13.93
CA LYS A 183 8.36 22.31 -14.78
C LYS A 183 8.27 23.84 -14.84
N LYS A 184 7.07 24.42 -14.99
CA LYS A 184 6.89 25.87 -15.05
C LYS A 184 7.32 26.56 -13.76
N GLU A 185 7.04 25.92 -12.62
CA GLU A 185 7.37 26.46 -11.30
C GLU A 185 8.86 26.32 -10.97
N ASN A 186 9.53 25.27 -11.44
CA ASN A 186 10.92 24.94 -11.06
C ASN A 186 11.95 25.34 -12.11
N VAL A 187 11.61 25.52 -13.38
CA VAL A 187 12.55 26.00 -14.44
C VAL A 187 12.86 27.50 -14.32
N GLY A 188 12.10 28.26 -13.52
CA GLY A 188 12.37 29.68 -13.22
C GLY A 188 13.37 29.93 -12.09
N VAL A 189 13.76 28.89 -11.34
CA VAL A 189 14.74 28.98 -10.24
C VAL A 189 16.07 28.38 -10.69
N ALA A 190 16.84 29.18 -11.43
CA ALA A 190 18.25 28.88 -11.63
C ALA A 190 18.90 28.83 -10.23
N HIS A 191 19.36 27.65 -9.81
CA HIS A 191 20.24 27.55 -8.64
C HIS A 191 21.51 28.37 -8.92
N PRO A 192 21.83 29.42 -8.13
CA PRO A 192 23.12 30.05 -8.22
C PRO A 192 24.19 29.01 -7.84
N ASP A 193 25.13 28.87 -8.71
CA ASP A 193 26.28 27.97 -8.67
C ASP A 193 26.84 27.74 -7.25
N LYS A 194 26.93 26.48 -6.84
CA LYS A 194 27.89 26.08 -5.82
C LYS A 194 29.28 26.12 -6.45
N LYS A 195 30.00 27.22 -6.17
CA LYS A 195 31.46 27.25 -6.28
C LYS A 195 32.07 26.56 -5.07
#